data_5e3534d64c1202ac2157bceefe9a4244
#
_entry.id   5e3534d64c1202ac2157bceefe9a4244
#
_cell.length_a   1.000
_cell.length_b   1.000
_cell.length_c   1.000
_cell.angle_alpha   90.00
_cell.angle_beta   90.00
_cell.angle_gamma   90.00
#
_symmetry.space_group_name_H-M   'P 1'
#
loop_
_entity.id
_entity.type
_entity.pdbx_description
1 polymer ?
#
loop_
_entity_poly.entity_id
_entity_poly.type
_entity_poly.pdbx_seq_one_letter_code
_entity_poly.pdbx_strand_id
1 'polypeptide(L)'
;GTIFFLTFGVIGKTLSNLMDMAIRWITNICDRSLEIYGLNPIVHSLVIDGAFSGVGSVLSFLPIIVVLFFFLSILEDSGYMARVAFIMDKPLRKIGLSGRSFVPMLIGFGCSVPAIMSTRTLPSNRDRKMTILLTPFMSCSAKLPIYALFTAAFFPKYASLVIVALYF
;
A
#
# COMPACT_ATOMS: atom_id res chain seq x y z
N GLY A 1 -10.60 -17.28 3.14
CA GLY A 1 -9.51 -17.17 2.16
C GLY A 1 -10.01 -16.94 0.74
N THR A 2 -10.87 -17.83 0.18
CA THR A 2 -11.33 -17.79 -1.22
C THR A 2 -12.20 -16.56 -1.53
N ILE A 3 -13.08 -16.16 -0.63
CA ILE A 3 -13.95 -14.98 -0.81
C ILE A 3 -13.10 -13.70 -0.84
N PHE A 4 -12.09 -13.60 0.01
CA PHE A 4 -11.16 -12.47 0.05
C PHE A 4 -10.34 -12.37 -1.24
N PHE A 5 -9.88 -13.51 -1.77
CA PHE A 5 -9.13 -13.57 -3.02
C PHE A 5 -9.98 -13.19 -4.24
N LEU A 6 -11.23 -13.65 -4.28
CA LEU A 6 -12.19 -13.31 -5.35
C LEU A 6 -12.58 -11.83 -5.31
N THR A 7 -12.90 -11.30 -4.13
CA THR A 7 -13.32 -9.90 -4.00
C THR A 7 -12.14 -8.96 -4.28
N PHE A 8 -10.96 -9.25 -3.76
CA PHE A 8 -9.78 -8.43 -3.95
C PHE A 8 -9.21 -8.57 -5.37
N GLY A 9 -9.25 -9.78 -5.94
CA GLY A 9 -8.76 -10.06 -7.29
C GLY A 9 -9.69 -9.55 -8.40
N VAL A 10 -11.00 -9.71 -8.24
CA VAL A 10 -11.97 -9.36 -9.29
C VAL A 10 -12.43 -7.91 -9.17
N ILE A 11 -12.90 -7.50 -7.99
CA ILE A 11 -13.41 -6.14 -7.78
C ILE A 11 -12.26 -5.12 -7.80
N GLY A 12 -11.15 -5.41 -7.13
CA GLY A 12 -9.97 -4.55 -7.13
C GLY A 12 -9.40 -4.33 -8.54
N LYS A 13 -9.26 -5.40 -9.33
CA LYS A 13 -8.78 -5.30 -10.72
C LYS A 13 -9.75 -4.57 -11.63
N THR A 14 -11.05 -4.83 -11.52
CA THR A 14 -12.06 -4.16 -12.37
C THR A 14 -12.11 -2.67 -12.06
N LEU A 15 -12.07 -2.30 -10.79
CA LEU A 15 -12.09 -0.91 -10.37
C LEU A 15 -10.79 -0.18 -10.72
N SER A 16 -9.63 -0.85 -10.57
CA SER A 16 -8.34 -0.33 -11.02
C SER A 16 -8.29 -0.11 -12.53
N ASN A 17 -8.79 -1.07 -13.33
CA ASN A 17 -8.85 -0.91 -14.78
C ASN A 17 -9.77 0.24 -15.23
N LEU A 18 -10.88 0.44 -14.53
CA LEU A 18 -11.77 1.59 -14.77
C LEU A 18 -11.07 2.93 -14.48
N MET A 19 -10.34 2.99 -13.37
CA MET A 19 -9.56 4.18 -13.01
C MET A 19 -8.42 4.43 -14.00
N ASP A 20 -7.70 3.40 -14.42
CA ASP A 20 -6.64 3.50 -15.43
C ASP A 20 -7.19 4.00 -16.77
N MET A 21 -8.37 3.52 -17.17
CA MET A 21 -9.04 4.00 -18.38
C MET A 21 -9.43 5.48 -18.29
N ALA A 22 -9.96 5.91 -17.14
CA ALA A 22 -10.30 7.31 -16.89
C ALA A 22 -9.05 8.20 -16.88
N ILE A 23 -7.97 7.76 -16.25
CA ILE A 23 -6.69 8.49 -16.19
C ILE A 23 -6.10 8.63 -17.60
N ARG A 24 -6.09 7.56 -18.40
CA ARG A 24 -5.61 7.61 -19.80
C ARG A 24 -6.45 8.55 -20.65
N TRP A 25 -7.76 8.57 -20.45
CA TRP A 25 -8.65 9.47 -21.18
C TRP A 25 -8.36 10.94 -20.84
N ILE A 26 -8.17 11.26 -19.55
CA ILE A 26 -7.79 12.61 -19.08
C ILE A 26 -6.41 12.97 -19.62
N THR A 27 -5.45 12.06 -19.57
CA THR A 27 -4.09 12.29 -20.08
C THR A 27 -4.11 12.59 -21.58
N ASN A 28 -4.90 11.87 -22.38
CA ASN A 28 -5.04 12.12 -23.82
C ASN A 28 -5.67 13.50 -24.12
N ILE A 29 -6.62 13.95 -23.30
CA ILE A 29 -7.22 15.28 -23.45
C ILE A 29 -6.19 16.37 -23.13
N CYS A 30 -5.42 16.18 -22.04
CA CYS A 30 -4.36 17.11 -21.68
C CYS A 30 -3.23 17.16 -22.72
N ASP A 31 -2.87 16.00 -23.26
CA ASP A 31 -1.86 15.87 -24.31
C ASP A 31 -2.24 16.67 -25.55
N ARG A 32 -3.47 16.50 -26.04
CA ARG A 32 -4.01 17.30 -27.16
C ARG A 32 -4.05 18.81 -26.86
N SER A 33 -4.39 19.18 -25.65
CA SER A 33 -4.43 20.57 -25.25
C SER A 33 -3.03 21.20 -25.20
N LEU A 34 -2.03 20.48 -24.76
CA LEU A 34 -0.65 20.91 -24.69
C LEU A 34 0.03 20.97 -26.08
N GLU A 35 -0.34 20.08 -27.01
CA GLU A 35 0.11 20.16 -28.41
C GLU A 35 -0.35 21.44 -29.09
N ILE A 36 -1.59 21.88 -28.81
CA ILE A 36 -2.15 23.14 -29.36
C ILE A 36 -1.39 24.37 -28.86
N TYR A 37 -0.85 24.32 -27.64
CA TYR A 37 -0.07 25.44 -27.06
C TYR A 37 1.36 25.55 -27.56
N GLY A 38 1.86 24.59 -28.38
CA GLY A 38 3.17 24.66 -29.03
C GLY A 38 4.36 24.67 -28.07
N LEU A 39 4.21 24.03 -26.91
CA LEU A 39 5.29 23.89 -25.93
C LEU A 39 6.45 23.04 -26.46
N ASN A 40 7.66 23.37 -26.00
CA ASN A 40 8.86 22.60 -26.32
C ASN A 40 8.63 21.10 -26.05
N PRO A 41 9.04 20.19 -26.97
CA PRO A 41 8.80 18.75 -26.84
C PRO A 41 9.39 18.15 -25.55
N ILE A 42 10.45 18.75 -25.01
CA ILE A 42 11.09 18.33 -23.76
C ILE A 42 10.18 18.62 -22.55
N VAL A 43 9.57 19.81 -22.52
CA VAL A 43 8.65 20.19 -21.42
C VAL A 43 7.37 19.39 -21.49
N HIS A 44 6.86 19.13 -22.70
CA HIS A 44 5.70 18.31 -22.95
C HIS A 44 5.89 16.88 -22.42
N SER A 45 7.01 16.23 -22.79
CA SER A 45 7.36 14.89 -22.31
C SER A 45 7.53 14.86 -20.78
N LEU A 46 8.19 15.86 -20.20
CA LEU A 46 8.41 15.93 -18.75
C LEU A 46 7.11 16.07 -17.97
N VAL A 47 6.16 16.84 -18.47
CA VAL A 47 4.83 17.03 -17.80
C VAL A 47 3.97 15.80 -17.97
N ILE A 48 3.87 15.23 -19.17
CA ILE A 48 3.02 14.06 -19.44
C ILE A 48 3.60 12.81 -18.78
N ASP A 49 4.87 12.51 -19.04
CA ASP A 49 5.49 11.29 -18.51
C ASP A 49 5.83 11.40 -17.02
N GLY A 50 6.20 12.57 -16.55
CA GLY A 50 6.53 12.77 -15.14
C GLY A 50 5.31 13.01 -14.27
N ALA A 51 4.57 14.09 -14.48
CA ALA A 51 3.48 14.47 -13.61
C ALA A 51 2.24 13.57 -13.78
N PHE A 52 1.77 13.36 -15.01
CA PHE A 52 0.58 12.56 -15.25
C PHE A 52 0.79 11.07 -15.01
N SER A 53 1.93 10.51 -15.39
CA SER A 53 2.25 9.12 -15.11
C SER A 53 2.43 8.88 -13.61
N GLY A 54 3.09 9.80 -12.90
CA GLY A 54 3.27 9.71 -11.45
C GLY A 54 1.95 9.81 -10.68
N VAL A 55 1.15 10.82 -10.98
CA VAL A 55 -0.19 10.99 -10.36
C VAL A 55 -1.12 9.84 -10.73
N GLY A 56 -1.11 9.41 -12.00
CA GLY A 56 -1.89 8.28 -12.48
C GLY A 56 -1.56 6.99 -11.74
N SER A 57 -0.28 6.71 -11.51
CA SER A 57 0.17 5.55 -10.75
C SER A 57 -0.36 5.57 -9.30
N VAL A 58 -0.33 6.73 -8.63
CA VAL A 58 -0.86 6.86 -7.26
C VAL A 58 -2.38 6.68 -7.23
N LEU A 59 -3.10 7.28 -8.18
CA LEU A 59 -4.55 7.14 -8.29
C LEU A 59 -5.00 5.71 -8.59
N SER A 60 -4.19 4.95 -9.32
CA SER A 60 -4.45 3.53 -9.62
C SER A 60 -4.42 2.64 -8.36
N PHE A 61 -3.67 3.03 -7.32
CA PHE A 61 -3.68 2.33 -6.03
C PHE A 61 -4.87 2.70 -5.13
N LEU A 62 -5.53 3.82 -5.38
CA LEU A 62 -6.62 4.33 -4.54
C LEU A 62 -7.79 3.34 -4.41
N PRO A 63 -8.30 2.72 -5.50
CA PRO A 63 -9.38 1.74 -5.39
C PRO A 63 -9.03 0.54 -4.52
N ILE A 64 -7.79 0.07 -4.63
CA ILE A 64 -7.31 -1.08 -3.84
C ILE A 64 -7.28 -0.71 -2.35
N ILE A 65 -6.83 0.50 -2.03
CA ILE A 65 -6.81 1.02 -0.67
C ILE A 65 -8.23 1.13 -0.10
N VAL A 66 -9.18 1.67 -0.86
CA VAL A 66 -10.59 1.80 -0.45
C VAL A 66 -11.21 0.44 -0.14
N VAL A 67 -11.01 -0.54 -1.03
CA VAL A 67 -11.51 -1.91 -0.83
C VAL A 67 -10.86 -2.55 0.41
N LEU A 68 -9.56 -2.36 0.61
CA LEU A 68 -8.85 -2.86 1.78
C LEU A 68 -9.41 -2.27 3.07
N PHE A 69 -9.62 -0.95 3.11
CA PHE A 69 -10.23 -0.27 4.28
C PHE A 69 -11.65 -0.75 4.55
N PHE A 70 -12.44 -0.95 3.52
CA PHE A 70 -13.80 -1.47 3.65
C PHE A 70 -13.80 -2.85 4.32
N PHE A 71 -12.93 -3.76 3.89
CA PHE A 71 -12.80 -5.08 4.51
C PHE A 71 -12.24 -5.03 5.93
N LEU A 72 -11.27 -4.16 6.19
CA LEU A 72 -10.74 -3.97 7.54
C LEU A 72 -11.82 -3.47 8.50
N SER A 73 -12.67 -2.53 8.05
CA SER A 73 -13.79 -2.03 8.85
C SER A 73 -14.79 -3.14 9.20
N ILE A 74 -15.14 -3.99 8.23
CA ILE A 74 -16.03 -5.14 8.49
C ILE A 74 -15.39 -6.13 9.48
N LEU A 75 -14.09 -6.40 9.37
CA LEU A 75 -13.37 -7.28 10.28
C LEU A 75 -13.28 -6.70 11.68
N GLU A 76 -13.14 -5.39 11.81
CA GLU A 76 -13.12 -4.69 13.09
C GLU A 76 -14.51 -4.73 13.75
N ASP A 77 -15.57 -4.42 13.01
CA ASP A 77 -16.95 -4.43 13.50
C ASP A 77 -17.43 -5.84 13.87
N SER A 78 -16.94 -6.88 13.20
CA SER A 78 -17.27 -8.28 13.53
C SER A 78 -16.65 -8.78 14.85
N GLY A 79 -15.80 -7.99 15.50
CA GLY A 79 -15.08 -8.37 16.73
C GLY A 79 -14.02 -9.45 16.53
N TYR A 80 -13.70 -9.79 15.28
CA TYR A 80 -12.69 -10.79 14.94
C TYR A 80 -11.29 -10.37 15.41
N MET A 81 -10.99 -9.06 15.32
CA MET A 81 -9.71 -8.49 15.75
C MET A 81 -9.43 -8.68 17.24
N ALA A 82 -10.47 -8.59 18.09
CA ALA A 82 -10.34 -8.82 19.53
C ALA A 82 -9.96 -10.29 19.84
N ARG A 83 -10.52 -11.23 19.10
CA ARG A 83 -10.22 -12.68 19.27
C ARG A 83 -8.79 -13.00 18.83
N VAL A 84 -8.35 -12.43 17.72
CA VAL A 84 -6.98 -12.59 17.22
C VAL A 84 -5.96 -11.97 18.18
N ALA A 85 -6.25 -10.77 18.70
CA ALA A 85 -5.42 -10.11 19.69
C ALA A 85 -5.25 -10.96 20.96
N PHE A 86 -6.31 -11.64 21.42
CA PHE A 86 -6.25 -12.53 22.58
C PHE A 86 -5.35 -13.75 22.34
N ILE A 87 -5.47 -14.38 21.17
CA ILE A 87 -4.63 -15.55 20.81
C ILE A 87 -3.16 -15.14 20.71
N MET A 88 -2.90 -13.96 20.13
CA MET A 88 -1.54 -13.44 19.90
C MET A 88 -0.90 -12.79 21.13
N ASP A 89 -1.65 -12.59 22.21
CA ASP A 89 -1.12 -12.02 23.45
C ASP A 89 0.02 -12.87 24.04
N LYS A 90 -0.13 -14.19 24.01
CA LYS A 90 0.86 -15.12 24.57
C LYS A 90 2.23 -15.09 23.87
N PRO A 91 2.34 -15.15 22.52
CA PRO A 91 3.62 -15.02 21.84
C PRO A 91 4.21 -13.60 21.90
N LEU A 92 3.37 -12.53 21.80
CA LEU A 92 3.86 -11.17 21.80
C LEU A 92 4.39 -10.72 23.15
N ARG A 93 3.86 -11.21 24.25
CA ARG A 93 4.40 -10.95 25.59
C ARG A 93 5.83 -11.44 25.76
N LYS A 94 6.25 -12.48 25.02
CA LYS A 94 7.64 -12.95 25.03
C LYS A 94 8.61 -11.90 24.46
N ILE A 95 8.12 -11.05 23.55
CA ILE A 95 8.88 -9.98 22.91
C ILE A 95 8.67 -8.64 23.68
N GLY A 96 7.85 -8.65 24.75
CA GLY A 96 7.54 -7.46 25.55
C GLY A 96 6.48 -6.53 24.95
N LEU A 97 5.66 -7.04 24.01
CA LEU A 97 4.54 -6.34 23.39
C LEU A 97 3.21 -6.92 23.89
N SER A 98 2.17 -6.09 23.97
CA SER A 98 0.82 -6.56 24.26
C SER A 98 0.15 -7.17 23.02
N GLY A 99 -0.75 -8.14 23.22
CA GLY A 99 -1.49 -8.76 22.11
C GLY A 99 -2.30 -7.77 21.27
N ARG A 100 -2.69 -6.64 21.84
CA ARG A 100 -3.38 -5.56 21.11
C ARG A 100 -2.48 -4.88 20.06
N SER A 101 -1.16 -4.91 20.23
CA SER A 101 -0.19 -4.39 19.26
C SER A 101 -0.18 -5.19 17.96
N PHE A 102 -0.68 -6.44 17.98
CA PHE A 102 -0.77 -7.28 16.79
C PHE A 102 -1.69 -6.70 15.73
N VAL A 103 -2.78 -6.05 16.13
CA VAL A 103 -3.76 -5.47 15.20
C VAL A 103 -3.13 -4.39 14.31
N PRO A 104 -2.49 -3.34 14.86
CA PRO A 104 -1.72 -2.38 14.07
C PRO A 104 -0.65 -3.02 13.18
N MET A 105 0.05 -4.03 13.69
CA MET A 105 1.08 -4.72 12.91
C MET A 105 0.47 -5.45 11.71
N LEU A 106 -0.66 -6.13 11.90
CA LEU A 106 -1.34 -6.84 10.81
C LEU A 106 -1.87 -5.87 9.74
N ILE A 107 -2.41 -4.73 10.16
CA ILE A 107 -2.81 -3.65 9.24
C ILE A 107 -1.60 -3.09 8.49
N GLY A 108 -0.43 -3.04 9.15
CA GLY A 108 0.83 -2.57 8.59
C GLY A 108 1.32 -3.33 7.34
N PHE A 109 0.98 -4.62 7.22
CA PHE A 109 1.24 -5.38 6.00
C PHE A 109 0.43 -4.88 4.79
N GLY A 110 -0.72 -4.29 5.03
CA GLY A 110 -1.53 -3.66 3.98
C GLY A 110 -1.14 -2.22 3.73
N CYS A 111 -1.16 -1.40 4.78
CA CYS A 111 -0.83 0.03 4.71
C CYS A 111 -0.33 0.54 6.06
N SER A 112 0.83 1.21 6.06
CA SER A 112 1.46 1.75 7.27
C SER A 112 0.68 2.92 7.89
N VAL A 113 -0.04 3.70 7.09
CA VAL A 113 -0.79 4.88 7.59
C VAL A 113 -1.88 4.48 8.59
N PRO A 114 -2.87 3.62 8.24
CA PRO A 114 -3.89 3.19 9.19
C PRO A 114 -3.30 2.37 10.33
N ALA A 115 -2.22 1.63 10.09
CA ALA A 115 -1.52 0.91 11.14
C ALA A 115 -1.01 1.86 12.23
N ILE A 116 -0.34 2.94 11.86
CA ILE A 116 0.14 3.96 12.80
C ILE A 116 -1.04 4.67 13.48
N MET A 117 -2.11 4.98 12.75
CA MET A 117 -3.29 5.61 13.34
C MET A 117 -3.99 4.70 14.37
N SER A 118 -4.05 3.41 14.11
CA SER A 118 -4.65 2.44 15.04
C SER A 118 -3.84 2.22 16.32
N THR A 119 -2.55 2.58 16.34
CA THR A 119 -1.72 2.53 17.57
C THR A 119 -2.22 3.46 18.66
N ARG A 120 -3.06 4.44 18.33
CA ARG A 120 -3.67 5.36 19.32
C ARG A 120 -4.57 4.64 20.31
N THR A 121 -5.10 3.49 19.96
CA THR A 121 -5.95 2.65 20.82
C THR A 121 -5.16 1.84 21.84
N LEU A 122 -3.83 1.81 21.73
CA LEU A 122 -2.98 1.07 22.66
C LEU A 122 -2.85 1.80 24.00
N PRO A 123 -3.09 1.10 25.13
CA PRO A 123 -3.06 1.70 26.47
C PRO A 123 -1.65 2.03 26.94
N SER A 124 -0.63 1.32 26.44
CA SER A 124 0.77 1.48 26.84
C SER A 124 1.51 2.39 25.87
N ASN A 125 2.12 3.46 26.40
CA ASN A 125 2.98 4.35 25.60
C ASN A 125 4.22 3.63 25.05
N ARG A 126 4.73 2.62 25.75
CA ARG A 126 5.85 1.79 25.30
C ARG A 126 5.46 0.98 24.09
N ASP A 127 4.34 0.26 24.19
CA ASP A 127 3.84 -0.59 23.09
C ASP A 127 3.51 0.24 21.85
N ARG A 128 2.92 1.42 22.06
CA ARG A 128 2.63 2.35 20.97
C ARG A 128 3.89 2.79 20.23
N LYS A 129 4.93 3.23 20.96
CA LYS A 129 6.20 3.65 20.35
C LYS A 129 6.89 2.51 19.63
N MET A 130 6.93 1.31 20.22
CA MET A 130 7.54 0.14 19.62
C MET A 130 6.79 -0.28 18.34
N THR A 131 5.46 -0.29 18.38
CA THR A 131 4.65 -0.63 17.21
C THR A 131 4.80 0.39 16.08
N ILE A 132 4.86 1.69 16.40
CA ILE A 132 5.12 2.74 15.40
C ILE A 132 6.49 2.56 14.75
N LEU A 133 7.51 2.22 15.53
CA LEU A 133 8.87 1.98 15.01
C LEU A 133 8.95 0.72 14.13
N LEU A 134 8.20 -0.32 14.46
CA LEU A 134 8.19 -1.58 13.71
C LEU A 134 7.36 -1.50 12.42
N THR A 135 6.30 -0.69 12.40
CA THR A 135 5.39 -0.57 11.24
C THR A 135 6.09 -0.22 9.92
N PRO A 136 7.05 0.73 9.83
CA PRO A 136 7.76 1.04 8.60
C PRO A 136 8.62 -0.11 8.05
N PHE A 137 9.05 -1.02 8.90
CA PHE A 137 9.83 -2.20 8.47
C PHE A 137 8.94 -3.25 7.83
N MET A 138 7.63 -3.21 8.07
CA MET A 138 6.70 -4.12 7.40
C MET A 138 6.54 -3.73 5.93
N SER A 139 6.82 -4.68 5.05
CA SER A 139 6.75 -4.46 3.61
C SER A 139 5.29 -4.55 3.15
N CYS A 140 4.77 -3.46 2.63
CA CYS A 140 3.47 -3.45 1.94
C CYS A 140 3.67 -3.63 0.43
N SER A 141 2.64 -4.05 -0.26
CA SER A 141 2.67 -4.27 -1.71
C SER A 141 3.06 -3.02 -2.52
N ALA A 142 2.82 -1.83 -1.99
CA ALA A 142 3.19 -0.57 -2.63
C ALA A 142 4.70 -0.30 -2.64
N LYS A 143 5.48 -0.96 -1.79
CA LYS A 143 6.95 -0.85 -1.80
C LYS A 143 7.60 -1.72 -2.88
N LEU A 144 6.93 -2.77 -3.35
CA LEU A 144 7.47 -3.68 -4.36
C LEU A 144 7.91 -2.98 -5.66
N PRO A 145 7.13 -2.06 -6.26
CA PRO A 145 7.55 -1.33 -7.45
C PRO A 145 8.82 -0.50 -7.23
N ILE A 146 8.95 0.08 -6.03
CA ILE A 146 10.12 0.89 -5.67
C ILE A 146 11.35 -0.01 -5.55
N TYR A 147 11.23 -1.15 -4.89
CA TYR A 147 12.33 -2.12 -4.79
C TYR A 147 12.70 -2.69 -6.15
N ALA A 148 11.72 -2.98 -7.01
CA ALA A 148 11.95 -3.44 -8.37
C ALA A 148 12.72 -2.40 -9.20
N LEU A 149 12.36 -1.12 -9.08
CA LEU A 149 13.04 -0.03 -9.77
C LEU A 149 14.50 0.11 -9.31
N PHE A 150 14.73 0.12 -7.99
CA PHE A 150 16.09 0.21 -7.44
C PHE A 150 16.96 -0.98 -7.82
N THR A 151 16.41 -2.20 -7.73
CA THR A 151 17.16 -3.41 -8.08
C THR A 151 17.44 -3.51 -9.56
N ALA A 152 16.53 -3.07 -10.42
CA ALA A 152 16.75 -3.01 -11.87
C ALA A 152 17.82 -1.98 -12.25
N ALA A 153 17.89 -0.84 -11.51
CA ALA A 153 18.87 0.20 -11.77
C ALA A 153 20.30 -0.19 -11.30
N PHE A 154 20.43 -0.81 -10.14
CA PHE A 154 21.72 -1.11 -9.52
C PHE A 154 22.22 -2.52 -9.79
N PHE A 155 21.33 -3.51 -9.89
CA PHE A 155 21.68 -4.93 -10.00
C PHE A 155 20.80 -5.69 -11.02
N PRO A 156 20.95 -5.41 -12.35
CA PRO A 156 20.08 -6.04 -13.36
C PRO A 156 20.22 -7.57 -13.40
N LYS A 157 21.38 -8.10 -12.97
CA LYS A 157 21.69 -9.54 -13.02
C LYS A 157 21.20 -10.35 -11.81
N TYR A 158 20.98 -9.67 -10.65
CA TYR A 158 20.58 -10.30 -9.39
C TYR A 158 19.31 -9.68 -8.79
N ALA A 159 18.51 -9.00 -9.60
CA ALA A 159 17.33 -8.25 -9.18
C ALA A 159 16.38 -9.09 -8.32
N SER A 160 16.09 -10.32 -8.73
CA SER A 160 15.16 -11.19 -8.02
C SER A 160 15.68 -11.63 -6.64
N LEU A 161 16.98 -11.87 -6.52
CA LEU A 161 17.62 -12.30 -5.28
C LEU A 161 17.70 -11.14 -4.27
N VAL A 162 18.01 -9.95 -4.74
CA VAL A 162 18.05 -8.71 -3.93
C VAL A 162 16.66 -8.31 -3.46
N ILE A 163 15.62 -8.46 -4.29
CA ILE A 163 14.23 -8.19 -3.90
C ILE A 163 13.80 -9.13 -2.77
N VAL A 164 14.10 -10.43 -2.90
CA VAL A 164 13.77 -11.40 -1.84
C VAL A 164 14.54 -11.09 -0.55
N ALA A 165 15.81 -10.71 -0.64
CA ALA A 165 16.62 -10.35 0.53
C ALA A 165 16.16 -9.05 1.21
N LEU A 166 15.61 -8.08 0.45
CA LEU A 166 15.05 -6.84 1.00
C LEU A 166 13.64 -7.03 1.57
N TYR A 167 12.94 -8.06 1.12
CA TYR A 167 11.58 -8.36 1.59
C TYR A 167 11.58 -9.17 2.90
N PHE A 168 12.63 -9.92 3.16
CA PHE A 168 12.84 -10.74 4.37
C PHE A 168 13.69 -10.02 5.41
#